data_204985df77bfbce660051e2ee1bd362e
#
_entry.id   204985df77bfbce660051e2ee1bd362e
#
_cell.length_a   1.000
_cell.length_b   1.000
_cell.length_c   1.000
_cell.angle_alpha   90.00
_cell.angle_beta   90.00
_cell.angle_gamma   90.00
#
_symmetry.space_group_name_H-M   'P 1'
#
loop_
_entity.id
_entity.type
_entity.pdbx_description
1 polymer ?
#
loop_
_entity_poly.entity_id
_entity_poly.type
_entity_poly.pdbx_seq_one_letter_code
_entity_poly.pdbx_strand_id
1 'polypeptide(L)'
;MPVELTYYGHACFGLKGGGATLLIDPFLTGNPLAAVSADEVEADYILVSHAHGDHLGDAVAIAQRTGATIVGNHEIAIYAGNQGLTAHGLHIGGGWDFPFGRIKLTIAHHGSSFPDGSYGGNPCGFLLTIEGKNIYHACDTGLFYDMKLIGEEGIELAILPIGDNYTMGPKDALRAVKLIEPTVVIPIHYDTFDVIKQDPTDFARAVEAETKARCLVLKPGESYSL
;
A
#
# COMPACT_ATOMS: atom_id res chain seq x y z
N MET A 1 2.34 5.08 -20.87
CA MET A 1 3.46 4.10 -20.65
C MET A 1 2.94 2.98 -19.76
N PRO A 2 3.53 1.77 -19.74
CA PRO A 2 3.13 0.76 -18.77
C PRO A 2 3.37 1.28 -17.34
N VAL A 3 2.50 0.90 -16.41
CA VAL A 3 2.70 1.10 -14.99
C VAL A 3 3.35 -0.16 -14.44
N GLU A 4 4.53 -0.04 -13.85
CA GLU A 4 5.27 -1.16 -13.29
C GLU A 4 5.26 -1.09 -11.76
N LEU A 5 4.88 -2.19 -11.12
CA LEU A 5 4.96 -2.36 -9.66
C LEU A 5 6.03 -3.40 -9.33
N THR A 6 6.84 -3.11 -8.32
CA THR A 6 7.82 -4.05 -7.76
C THR A 6 7.49 -4.27 -6.29
N TYR A 7 7.30 -5.51 -5.88
CA TYR A 7 7.05 -5.88 -4.49
C TYR A 7 8.37 -5.98 -3.73
N TYR A 8 8.52 -5.23 -2.64
CA TYR A 8 9.74 -5.25 -1.83
C TYR A 8 9.62 -6.03 -0.52
N GLY A 9 8.44 -6.57 -0.23
CA GLY A 9 8.14 -7.33 0.97
C GLY A 9 7.16 -6.61 1.90
N HIS A 10 6.43 -7.36 2.72
CA HIS A 10 5.41 -6.88 3.66
C HIS A 10 4.28 -6.12 2.97
N ALA A 11 4.26 -4.79 3.07
CA ALA A 11 3.33 -3.91 2.36
C ALA A 11 4.05 -2.94 1.40
N CYS A 12 5.38 -3.07 1.27
CA CYS A 12 6.20 -2.13 0.52
C CYS A 12 6.19 -2.42 -0.97
N PHE A 13 5.84 -1.40 -1.77
CA PHE A 13 5.90 -1.42 -3.23
C PHE A 13 6.62 -0.20 -3.79
N GLY A 14 7.50 -0.45 -4.78
CA GLY A 14 7.89 0.56 -5.74
C GLY A 14 6.91 0.58 -6.91
N LEU A 15 6.55 1.76 -7.41
CA LEU A 15 5.69 1.93 -8.57
C LEU A 15 6.31 2.95 -9.52
N LYS A 16 6.48 2.58 -10.80
CA LYS A 16 6.94 3.48 -11.86
C LYS A 16 5.81 3.70 -12.86
N GLY A 17 5.44 4.96 -13.08
CA GLY A 17 4.38 5.33 -14.01
C GLY A 17 4.15 6.84 -14.01
N GLY A 18 3.54 7.36 -15.07
CA GLY A 18 3.26 8.79 -15.21
C GLY A 18 4.49 9.70 -15.16
N GLY A 19 5.69 9.16 -15.43
CA GLY A 19 6.96 9.91 -15.38
C GLY A 19 7.55 10.05 -13.98
N ALA A 20 7.05 9.31 -12.97
CA ALA A 20 7.56 9.34 -11.60
C ALA A 20 7.77 7.94 -11.03
N THR A 21 8.59 7.89 -9.99
CA THR A 21 8.80 6.72 -9.13
C THR A 21 8.14 6.98 -7.76
N LEU A 22 7.19 6.14 -7.40
CA LEU A 22 6.52 6.17 -6.11
C LEU A 22 7.00 4.99 -5.25
N LEU A 23 7.08 5.21 -3.95
CA LEU A 23 7.36 4.17 -2.96
C LEU A 23 6.23 4.17 -1.94
N ILE A 24 5.65 3.01 -1.64
CA ILE A 24 4.52 2.86 -0.72
C ILE A 24 4.99 2.10 0.51
N ASP A 25 4.70 2.62 1.70
CA ASP A 25 4.95 2.01 3.01
C ASP A 25 6.34 1.36 3.13
N PRO A 26 7.44 2.15 3.09
CA PRO A 26 8.80 1.64 2.93
C PRO A 26 9.38 1.05 4.22
N PHE A 27 8.86 -0.08 4.64
CA PHE A 27 9.45 -0.91 5.68
C PHE A 27 10.51 -1.83 5.07
N LEU A 28 11.76 -1.37 5.04
CA LEU A 28 12.91 -2.08 4.47
C LEU A 28 13.90 -2.46 5.56
N THR A 29 14.34 -1.50 6.37
CA THR A 29 15.23 -1.76 7.52
C THR A 29 14.48 -2.56 8.58
N GLY A 30 15.05 -3.72 8.96
CA GLY A 30 14.44 -4.63 9.93
C GLY A 30 13.34 -5.55 9.36
N ASN A 31 13.00 -5.44 8.11
CA ASN A 31 12.10 -6.36 7.43
C ASN A 31 12.87 -7.60 6.95
N PRO A 32 12.59 -8.81 7.49
CA PRO A 32 13.32 -10.02 7.12
C PRO A 32 13.06 -10.46 5.67
N LEU A 33 12.02 -9.93 5.03
CA LEU A 33 11.65 -10.24 3.65
C LEU A 33 12.03 -9.13 2.66
N ALA A 34 12.69 -8.04 3.11
CA ALA A 34 13.04 -6.95 2.22
C ALA A 34 13.97 -7.41 1.08
N ALA A 35 13.57 -7.12 -0.16
CA ALA A 35 14.35 -7.47 -1.35
C ALA A 35 15.41 -6.43 -1.72
N VAL A 36 15.40 -5.27 -1.05
CA VAL A 36 16.27 -4.12 -1.33
C VAL A 36 16.52 -3.38 -0.04
N SER A 37 17.65 -2.67 0.08
CA SER A 37 17.92 -1.81 1.22
C SER A 37 17.34 -0.40 1.02
N ALA A 38 17.10 0.32 2.13
CA ALA A 38 16.60 1.68 2.09
C ALA A 38 17.55 2.66 1.36
N ASP A 39 18.85 2.36 1.34
CA ASP A 39 19.87 3.19 0.68
C ASP A 39 19.88 3.02 -0.84
N GLU A 40 19.28 1.95 -1.36
CA GLU A 40 19.27 1.63 -2.80
C GLU A 40 18.00 2.09 -3.53
N VAL A 41 16.90 2.31 -2.79
CA VAL A 41 15.63 2.70 -3.44
C VAL A 41 15.62 4.19 -3.79
N GLU A 42 15.10 4.52 -4.96
CA GLU A 42 14.85 5.89 -5.40
C GLU A 42 13.34 6.16 -5.41
N ALA A 43 12.94 7.39 -5.06
CA ALA A 43 11.56 7.82 -5.10
C ALA A 43 11.46 9.33 -5.35
N ASP A 44 10.44 9.73 -6.12
CA ASP A 44 9.98 11.11 -6.23
C ASP A 44 8.88 11.39 -5.20
N TYR A 45 8.10 10.35 -4.87
CA TYR A 45 7.02 10.41 -3.89
C TYR A 45 7.04 9.17 -3.00
N ILE A 46 6.81 9.38 -1.70
CA ILE A 46 6.68 8.29 -0.72
C ILE A 46 5.29 8.39 -0.10
N LEU A 47 4.48 7.35 -0.32
CA LEU A 47 3.14 7.24 0.22
C LEU A 47 3.19 6.47 1.54
N VAL A 48 2.67 7.06 2.60
CA VAL A 48 2.63 6.43 3.93
C VAL A 48 1.17 6.31 4.37
N SER A 49 0.70 5.08 4.50
CA SER A 49 -0.69 4.76 4.81
C SER A 49 -1.07 5.07 6.25
N HIS A 50 -0.15 4.79 7.18
CA HIS A 50 -0.31 5.05 8.61
C HIS A 50 1.06 5.03 9.33
N ALA A 51 1.08 5.43 10.58
CA ALA A 51 2.33 5.76 11.28
C ALA A 51 2.97 4.57 12.04
N HIS A 52 2.48 3.32 11.90
CA HIS A 52 3.15 2.18 12.49
C HIS A 52 4.55 1.98 11.87
N GLY A 53 5.47 1.44 12.67
CA GLY A 53 6.87 1.31 12.28
C GLY A 53 7.12 0.45 11.06
N ASP A 54 6.27 -0.54 10.81
CA ASP A 54 6.30 -1.44 9.66
C ASP A 54 5.63 -0.87 8.38
N HIS A 55 5.23 0.42 8.41
CA HIS A 55 4.70 1.17 7.25
C HIS A 55 5.40 2.52 7.09
N LEU A 56 5.46 3.37 8.15
CA LEU A 56 6.27 4.58 8.13
C LEU A 56 7.74 4.25 7.82
N GLY A 57 8.26 3.19 8.45
CA GLY A 57 9.55 2.58 8.16
C GLY A 57 10.67 3.57 7.90
N ASP A 58 11.30 3.44 6.75
CA ASP A 58 12.42 4.27 6.29
C ASP A 58 12.00 5.54 5.53
N ALA A 59 10.69 5.89 5.52
CA ALA A 59 10.16 6.99 4.70
C ALA A 59 10.92 8.32 4.91
N VAL A 60 11.21 8.67 6.17
CA VAL A 60 11.95 9.90 6.49
C VAL A 60 13.39 9.87 5.96
N ALA A 61 14.11 8.78 6.19
CA ALA A 61 15.50 8.64 5.76
C ALA A 61 15.61 8.64 4.22
N ILE A 62 14.72 7.93 3.54
CA ILE A 62 14.66 7.89 2.07
C ILE A 62 14.33 9.29 1.52
N ALA A 63 13.32 9.99 2.07
CA ALA A 63 12.96 11.33 1.65
C ALA A 63 14.08 12.35 1.86
N GLN A 64 14.83 12.25 2.98
CA GLN A 64 16.02 13.09 3.22
C GLN A 64 17.11 12.89 2.17
N ARG A 65 17.30 11.66 1.71
CA ARG A 65 18.32 11.31 0.72
C ARG A 65 17.90 11.68 -0.70
N THR A 66 16.65 11.39 -1.08
CA THR A 66 16.17 11.52 -2.48
C THR A 66 15.52 12.86 -2.77
N GLY A 67 15.09 13.61 -1.74
CA GLY A 67 14.26 14.79 -1.90
C GLY A 67 12.78 14.47 -2.20
N ALA A 68 12.36 13.22 -2.02
CA ALA A 68 10.98 12.78 -2.29
C ALA A 68 9.96 13.54 -1.44
N THR A 69 8.78 13.78 -2.02
CA THR A 69 7.62 14.32 -1.29
C THR A 69 6.91 13.20 -0.56
N ILE A 70 6.73 13.33 0.76
CA ILE A 70 5.92 12.40 1.55
C ILE A 70 4.44 12.74 1.36
N VAL A 71 3.62 11.74 1.02
CA VAL A 71 2.16 11.85 0.86
C VAL A 71 1.48 10.90 1.85
N GLY A 72 0.56 11.42 2.65
CA GLY A 72 -0.17 10.62 3.63
C GLY A 72 -1.35 11.39 4.22
N ASN A 73 -1.85 10.93 5.37
CA ASN A 73 -2.83 11.72 6.12
C ASN A 73 -2.20 13.03 6.64
N HIS A 74 -3.03 13.92 7.17
CA HIS A 74 -2.58 15.24 7.63
C HIS A 74 -1.51 15.16 8.71
N GLU A 75 -1.65 14.25 9.68
CA GLU A 75 -0.74 14.08 10.81
C GLU A 75 0.64 13.57 10.34
N ILE A 76 0.67 12.67 9.37
CA ILE A 76 1.92 12.21 8.73
C ILE A 76 2.61 13.36 7.99
N ALA A 77 1.84 14.17 7.26
CA ALA A 77 2.40 15.32 6.56
C ALA A 77 3.00 16.36 7.52
N ILE A 78 2.33 16.64 8.64
CA ILE A 78 2.86 17.52 9.71
C ILE A 78 4.13 16.90 10.33
N TYR A 79 4.13 15.61 10.62
CA TYR A 79 5.29 14.91 11.15
C TYR A 79 6.50 15.03 10.20
N ALA A 80 6.29 14.79 8.92
CA ALA A 80 7.33 14.95 7.89
C ALA A 80 7.82 16.40 7.77
N GLY A 81 6.90 17.37 7.78
CA GLY A 81 7.23 18.79 7.76
C GLY A 81 8.09 19.22 8.96
N ASN A 82 7.82 18.68 10.14
CA ASN A 82 8.63 18.93 11.35
C ASN A 82 10.05 18.32 11.25
N GLN A 83 10.27 17.37 10.34
CA GLN A 83 11.59 16.84 9.99
C GLN A 83 12.28 17.64 8.86
N GLY A 84 11.67 18.75 8.41
CA GLY A 84 12.18 19.57 7.32
C GLY A 84 11.97 19.02 5.91
N LEU A 85 11.04 18.05 5.77
CA LEU A 85 10.74 17.39 4.50
C LEU A 85 9.59 18.06 3.76
N THR A 86 9.58 17.93 2.44
CA THR A 86 8.40 18.27 1.63
C THR A 86 7.33 17.21 1.86
N ALA A 87 6.11 17.65 2.15
CA ALA A 87 5.00 16.75 2.38
C ALA A 87 3.68 17.29 1.81
N HIS A 88 2.77 16.39 1.43
CA HIS A 88 1.41 16.70 0.99
C HIS A 88 0.42 15.88 1.82
N GLY A 89 -0.35 16.58 2.65
CA GLY A 89 -1.36 15.96 3.51
C GLY A 89 -2.71 15.88 2.82
N LEU A 90 -3.35 14.72 2.95
CA LEU A 90 -4.71 14.45 2.50
C LEU A 90 -5.57 13.98 3.68
N HIS A 91 -6.88 13.86 3.48
CA HIS A 91 -7.79 13.18 4.39
C HIS A 91 -8.56 12.08 3.66
N ILE A 92 -9.09 11.10 4.41
CA ILE A 92 -9.93 10.04 3.88
C ILE A 92 -11.09 10.63 3.06
N GLY A 93 -11.27 10.10 1.84
CA GLY A 93 -12.23 10.58 0.86
C GLY A 93 -11.72 11.74 -0.01
N GLY A 94 -10.66 12.43 0.42
CA GLY A 94 -9.98 13.46 -0.37
C GLY A 94 -8.99 12.87 -1.37
N GLY A 95 -8.74 13.62 -2.44
CA GLY A 95 -7.75 13.25 -3.45
C GLY A 95 -7.13 14.47 -4.08
N TRP A 96 -5.97 14.28 -4.71
CA TRP A 96 -5.19 15.31 -5.37
C TRP A 96 -4.58 14.81 -6.68
N ASP A 97 -4.56 15.68 -7.68
CA ASP A 97 -3.93 15.42 -8.97
C ASP A 97 -2.47 15.86 -8.92
N PHE A 98 -1.56 14.88 -8.90
CA PHE A 98 -0.12 15.07 -9.00
C PHE A 98 0.32 15.04 -10.47
N PRO A 99 1.53 15.48 -10.82
CA PRO A 99 2.04 15.42 -12.20
C PRO A 99 2.02 14.02 -12.82
N PHE A 100 2.12 12.97 -12.00
CA PHE A 100 2.13 11.57 -12.44
C PHE A 100 0.75 10.90 -12.50
N GLY A 101 -0.27 11.51 -11.92
CA GLY A 101 -1.61 10.93 -11.79
C GLY A 101 -2.31 11.35 -10.50
N ARG A 102 -3.43 10.71 -10.17
CA ARG A 102 -4.25 11.05 -9.03
C ARG A 102 -4.03 10.09 -7.87
N ILE A 103 -3.99 10.63 -6.64
CA ILE A 103 -4.09 9.88 -5.39
C ILE A 103 -5.38 10.28 -4.67
N LYS A 104 -6.17 9.29 -4.22
CA LYS A 104 -7.32 9.47 -3.33
C LYS A 104 -7.12 8.58 -2.10
N LEU A 105 -7.27 9.13 -0.89
CA LEU A 105 -7.24 8.32 0.33
C LEU A 105 -8.59 7.63 0.53
N THR A 106 -8.55 6.34 0.80
CA THR A 106 -9.71 5.54 1.16
C THR A 106 -9.71 5.26 2.65
N ILE A 107 -10.86 4.87 3.19
CA ILE A 107 -10.95 4.41 4.57
C ILE A 107 -10.10 3.15 4.77
N ALA A 108 -9.54 2.99 5.96
CA ALA A 108 -8.95 1.75 6.43
C ALA A 108 -9.34 1.54 7.89
N HIS A 109 -9.79 0.33 8.23
CA HIS A 109 -10.13 -0.04 9.60
C HIS A 109 -8.92 -0.61 10.32
N HIS A 110 -8.10 0.27 10.88
CA HIS A 110 -6.86 -0.07 11.57
C HIS A 110 -6.50 1.01 12.61
N GLY A 111 -5.37 0.87 13.30
CA GLY A 111 -4.79 1.88 14.17
C GLY A 111 -3.74 2.71 13.46
N SER A 112 -3.29 3.79 14.11
CA SER A 112 -2.15 4.59 13.63
C SER A 112 -1.52 5.34 14.78
N SER A 113 -0.30 4.99 15.13
CA SER A 113 0.52 5.72 16.10
C SER A 113 1.97 5.79 15.62
N PHE A 114 2.61 6.92 15.89
CA PHE A 114 4.05 7.04 15.69
C PHE A 114 4.82 6.15 16.69
N PRO A 115 6.12 5.85 16.44
CA PRO A 115 6.91 5.02 17.34
C PRO A 115 7.02 5.52 18.79
N ASP A 116 6.82 6.83 19.00
CA ASP A 116 6.78 7.44 20.35
C ASP A 116 5.43 7.31 21.05
N GLY A 117 4.45 6.65 20.39
CA GLY A 117 3.09 6.46 20.88
C GLY A 117 2.14 7.63 20.61
N SER A 118 2.60 8.71 19.98
CA SER A 118 1.72 9.83 19.60
C SER A 118 0.78 9.44 18.47
N TYR A 119 -0.35 10.16 18.34
CA TYR A 119 -1.37 9.89 17.35
C TYR A 119 -0.88 10.17 15.93
N GLY A 120 -0.98 9.17 15.07
CA GLY A 120 -0.51 9.19 13.67
C GLY A 120 -1.59 9.51 12.63
N GLY A 121 -2.74 10.03 13.05
CA GLY A 121 -3.88 10.25 12.16
C GLY A 121 -4.69 8.98 11.89
N ASN A 122 -5.74 9.10 11.09
CA ASN A 122 -6.51 7.93 10.67
C ASN A 122 -5.74 7.15 9.60
N PRO A 123 -5.62 5.82 9.72
CA PRO A 123 -5.02 4.99 8.68
C PRO A 123 -5.84 5.07 7.39
N CYS A 124 -5.17 4.87 6.26
CA CYS A 124 -5.83 4.95 4.95
C CYS A 124 -5.27 3.90 3.98
N GLY A 125 -6.08 3.54 3.00
CA GLY A 125 -5.62 2.92 1.76
C GLY A 125 -5.43 3.98 0.67
N PHE A 126 -4.82 3.59 -0.43
CA PHE A 126 -4.59 4.45 -1.59
C PHE A 126 -5.35 3.93 -2.82
N LEU A 127 -6.16 4.80 -3.41
CA LEU A 127 -6.65 4.62 -4.76
C LEU A 127 -5.82 5.52 -5.69
N LEU A 128 -5.04 4.88 -6.55
CA LEU A 128 -4.12 5.52 -7.49
C LEU A 128 -4.68 5.42 -8.90
N THR A 129 -4.78 6.55 -9.61
CA THR A 129 -5.09 6.56 -11.03
C THR A 129 -3.87 7.06 -11.79
N ILE A 130 -3.17 6.17 -12.49
CA ILE A 130 -1.92 6.46 -13.20
C ILE A 130 -1.99 5.88 -14.60
N GLU A 131 -1.72 6.67 -15.63
CA GLU A 131 -1.82 6.26 -17.05
C GLU A 131 -3.20 5.63 -17.39
N GLY A 132 -4.27 6.09 -16.73
CA GLY A 132 -5.62 5.56 -16.89
C GLY A 132 -5.89 4.22 -16.21
N LYS A 133 -4.97 3.73 -15.38
CA LYS A 133 -5.06 2.50 -14.60
C LYS A 133 -5.46 2.81 -13.16
N ASN A 134 -6.48 2.13 -12.62
CA ASN A 134 -6.89 2.26 -11.23
C ASN A 134 -6.31 1.13 -10.38
N ILE A 135 -5.47 1.51 -9.43
CA ILE A 135 -4.78 0.61 -8.51
C ILE A 135 -5.27 0.91 -7.10
N TYR A 136 -5.77 -0.09 -6.40
CA TYR A 136 -6.15 0.03 -5.00
C TYR A 136 -5.15 -0.71 -4.11
N HIS A 137 -4.39 0.01 -3.32
CA HIS A 137 -3.57 -0.53 -2.24
C HIS A 137 -4.33 -0.34 -0.94
N ALA A 138 -4.86 -1.44 -0.39
CA ALA A 138 -5.68 -1.38 0.83
C ALA A 138 -4.88 -1.04 2.08
N CYS A 139 -3.55 -1.28 2.04
CA CYS A 139 -2.66 -1.18 3.19
C CYS A 139 -3.20 -2.03 4.36
N ASP A 140 -3.05 -1.59 5.60
CA ASP A 140 -3.55 -2.34 6.73
C ASP A 140 -5.01 -1.99 7.02
N THR A 141 -5.86 -2.99 6.89
CA THR A 141 -7.30 -2.83 7.14
C THR A 141 -7.99 -4.15 7.47
N GLY A 142 -9.03 -4.07 8.29
CA GLY A 142 -10.09 -5.07 8.33
C GLY A 142 -11.01 -4.99 7.11
N LEU A 143 -11.90 -5.98 6.94
CA LEU A 143 -12.93 -5.96 5.90
C LEU A 143 -14.01 -4.90 6.22
N PHE A 144 -14.43 -4.13 5.22
CA PHE A 144 -15.54 -3.18 5.33
C PHE A 144 -16.37 -3.18 4.05
N TYR A 145 -17.66 -2.83 4.19
CA TYR A 145 -18.59 -2.96 3.06
C TYR A 145 -18.34 -1.93 1.95
N ASP A 146 -17.84 -0.75 2.30
CA ASP A 146 -17.58 0.33 1.34
C ASP A 146 -16.44 0.00 0.35
N MET A 147 -15.75 -1.14 0.51
CA MET A 147 -14.90 -1.71 -0.54
C MET A 147 -15.67 -1.92 -1.86
N LYS A 148 -17.01 -2.06 -1.78
CA LYS A 148 -17.87 -2.08 -2.96
C LYS A 148 -17.84 -0.76 -3.74
N LEU A 149 -17.85 0.38 -3.04
CA LEU A 149 -17.74 1.70 -3.67
C LEU A 149 -16.37 1.92 -4.30
N ILE A 150 -15.32 1.34 -3.70
CA ILE A 150 -13.97 1.36 -4.29
C ILE A 150 -13.98 0.54 -5.60
N GLY A 151 -14.65 -0.61 -5.61
CA GLY A 151 -14.80 -1.44 -6.80
C GLY A 151 -15.51 -0.73 -7.97
N GLU A 152 -16.48 0.14 -7.68
CA GLU A 152 -17.21 0.93 -8.69
C GLU A 152 -16.30 1.91 -9.47
N GLU A 153 -15.11 2.23 -8.94
CA GLU A 153 -14.09 3.00 -9.67
C GLU A 153 -13.41 2.19 -10.79
N GLY A 154 -13.69 0.87 -10.91
CA GLY A 154 -13.11 -0.01 -11.92
C GLY A 154 -11.64 -0.35 -11.63
N ILE A 155 -11.42 -1.19 -10.63
CA ILE A 155 -10.07 -1.53 -10.14
C ILE A 155 -9.39 -2.58 -11.04
N GLU A 156 -8.28 -2.23 -11.66
CA GLU A 156 -7.47 -3.16 -12.43
C GLU A 156 -6.58 -4.02 -11.53
N LEU A 157 -6.00 -3.42 -10.48
CA LEU A 157 -5.17 -4.11 -9.51
C LEU A 157 -5.60 -3.74 -8.10
N ALA A 158 -5.91 -4.75 -7.27
CA ALA A 158 -6.07 -4.61 -5.83
C ALA A 158 -4.91 -5.27 -5.10
N ILE A 159 -4.35 -4.60 -4.10
CA ILE A 159 -3.29 -5.09 -3.22
C ILE A 159 -3.89 -5.19 -1.83
N LEU A 160 -4.06 -6.42 -1.31
CA LEU A 160 -4.86 -6.70 -0.12
C LEU A 160 -4.07 -7.45 0.95
N PRO A 161 -4.13 -7.04 2.22
CA PRO A 161 -3.51 -7.78 3.31
C PRO A 161 -4.27 -9.08 3.58
N ILE A 162 -3.51 -10.15 3.89
CA ILE A 162 -4.06 -11.47 4.23
C ILE A 162 -3.51 -12.03 5.55
N GLY A 163 -2.72 -11.27 6.31
CA GLY A 163 -1.98 -11.73 7.47
C GLY A 163 -2.83 -12.18 8.65
N ASP A 164 -4.13 -11.84 8.69
CA ASP A 164 -5.00 -12.03 9.85
C ASP A 164 -4.46 -11.25 11.08
N ASN A 165 -4.77 -11.63 12.28
CA ASN A 165 -4.37 -11.02 13.54
C ASN A 165 -4.43 -9.48 13.61
N TYR A 166 -3.78 -8.77 12.68
CA TYR A 166 -3.75 -7.29 12.63
C TYR A 166 -4.57 -6.71 11.46
N THR A 167 -4.85 -7.51 10.44
CA THR A 167 -5.53 -7.09 9.21
C THR A 167 -6.62 -8.10 8.82
N MET A 168 -7.13 -8.03 7.59
CA MET A 168 -7.94 -9.13 7.05
C MET A 168 -7.13 -10.43 7.05
N GLY A 169 -7.79 -11.54 7.39
CA GLY A 169 -7.30 -12.87 7.06
C GLY A 169 -7.73 -13.29 5.65
N PRO A 170 -7.24 -14.46 5.13
CA PRO A 170 -7.53 -14.91 3.76
C PRO A 170 -9.02 -15.00 3.43
N LYS A 171 -9.87 -15.39 4.40
CA LYS A 171 -11.32 -15.48 4.20
C LYS A 171 -11.98 -14.11 3.99
N ASP A 172 -11.59 -13.11 4.77
CA ASP A 172 -12.12 -11.76 4.64
C ASP A 172 -11.53 -11.05 3.42
N ALA A 173 -10.25 -11.29 3.10
CA ALA A 173 -9.65 -10.79 1.87
C ALA A 173 -10.34 -11.35 0.61
N LEU A 174 -10.76 -12.62 0.60
CA LEU A 174 -11.58 -13.17 -0.48
C LEU A 174 -12.94 -12.47 -0.61
N ARG A 175 -13.58 -12.12 0.51
CA ARG A 175 -14.82 -11.31 0.52
C ARG A 175 -14.54 -9.90 -0.03
N ALA A 176 -13.40 -9.30 0.33
CA ALA A 176 -12.96 -8.02 -0.22
C ALA A 176 -12.81 -8.09 -1.74
N VAL A 177 -12.16 -9.14 -2.28
CA VAL A 177 -12.07 -9.36 -3.73
C VAL A 177 -13.45 -9.42 -4.39
N LYS A 178 -14.42 -10.08 -3.76
CA LYS A 178 -15.81 -10.14 -4.26
C LYS A 178 -16.54 -8.80 -4.20
N LEU A 179 -16.20 -7.90 -3.27
CA LEU A 179 -16.76 -6.55 -3.19
C LEU A 179 -16.12 -5.62 -4.21
N ILE A 180 -14.80 -5.68 -4.35
CA ILE A 180 -14.01 -4.80 -5.22
C ILE A 180 -14.12 -5.22 -6.70
N GLU A 181 -14.19 -6.52 -6.96
CA GLU A 181 -14.21 -7.12 -8.30
C GLU A 181 -13.02 -6.68 -9.18
N PRO A 182 -11.77 -6.74 -8.68
CA PRO A 182 -10.60 -6.30 -9.46
C PRO A 182 -10.27 -7.29 -10.57
N THR A 183 -9.51 -6.83 -11.59
CA THR A 183 -8.99 -7.74 -12.63
C THR A 183 -7.87 -8.62 -12.07
N VAL A 184 -7.00 -8.03 -11.26
CA VAL A 184 -5.86 -8.70 -10.61
C VAL A 184 -5.86 -8.39 -9.12
N VAL A 185 -5.48 -9.36 -8.28
CA VAL A 185 -5.22 -9.14 -6.85
C VAL A 185 -3.83 -9.67 -6.48
N ILE A 186 -3.12 -8.91 -5.63
CA ILE A 186 -1.85 -9.30 -5.03
C ILE A 186 -2.02 -9.36 -3.51
N PRO A 187 -1.80 -10.52 -2.87
CA PRO A 187 -1.79 -10.62 -1.41
C PRO A 187 -0.52 -10.04 -0.82
N ILE A 188 -0.66 -9.37 0.31
CA ILE A 188 0.43 -8.73 1.06
C ILE A 188 0.29 -8.96 2.57
N HIS A 189 1.24 -8.42 3.35
CA HIS A 189 1.22 -8.35 4.81
C HIS A 189 1.07 -9.74 5.44
N TYR A 190 1.89 -10.70 4.99
CA TYR A 190 1.95 -12.07 5.53
C TYR A 190 3.41 -12.53 5.64
N ASP A 191 3.66 -13.55 6.46
CA ASP A 191 4.96 -14.23 6.68
C ASP A 191 6.11 -13.36 7.21
N THR A 192 5.95 -12.04 7.35
CA THR A 192 6.99 -11.16 7.89
C THR A 192 7.20 -11.42 9.38
N PHE A 193 6.13 -11.73 10.11
CA PHE A 193 6.15 -12.05 11.54
C PHE A 193 5.41 -13.37 11.80
N ASP A 194 5.78 -14.06 12.88
CA ASP A 194 5.19 -15.39 13.21
C ASP A 194 3.66 -15.36 13.33
N VAL A 195 3.10 -14.26 13.84
CA VAL A 195 1.66 -14.12 14.09
C VAL A 195 0.83 -13.83 12.84
N ILE A 196 1.48 -13.52 11.71
CA ILE A 196 0.83 -13.24 10.41
C ILE A 196 1.20 -14.26 9.33
N LYS A 197 1.61 -15.46 9.72
CA LYS A 197 1.90 -16.55 8.76
C LYS A 197 0.65 -17.01 8.05
N GLN A 198 0.66 -17.01 6.71
CA GLN A 198 -0.43 -17.47 5.84
C GLN A 198 0.13 -18.21 4.63
N ASP A 199 -0.67 -19.07 4.02
CA ASP A 199 -0.37 -19.65 2.71
C ASP A 199 -1.01 -18.80 1.59
N PRO A 200 -0.23 -17.95 0.87
CA PRO A 200 -0.77 -17.13 -0.20
C PRO A 200 -1.23 -17.96 -1.41
N THR A 201 -0.74 -19.21 -1.55
CA THR A 201 -1.14 -20.11 -2.63
C THR A 201 -2.56 -20.63 -2.42
N ASP A 202 -2.94 -20.93 -1.17
CA ASP A 202 -4.30 -21.29 -0.81
C ASP A 202 -5.26 -20.13 -1.05
N PHE A 203 -4.85 -18.91 -0.69
CA PHE A 203 -5.64 -17.71 -1.01
C PHE A 203 -5.81 -17.53 -2.51
N ALA A 204 -4.73 -17.66 -3.31
CA ALA A 204 -4.80 -17.54 -4.76
C ALA A 204 -5.76 -18.56 -5.38
N ARG A 205 -5.70 -19.83 -4.95
CA ARG A 205 -6.63 -20.88 -5.41
C ARG A 205 -8.09 -20.53 -5.09
N ALA A 206 -8.36 -20.01 -3.89
CA ALA A 206 -9.70 -19.61 -3.49
C ALA A 206 -10.23 -18.42 -4.33
N VAL A 207 -9.40 -17.41 -4.58
CA VAL A 207 -9.74 -16.27 -5.43
C VAL A 207 -10.12 -16.72 -6.84
N GLU A 208 -9.27 -17.53 -7.48
CA GLU A 208 -9.49 -17.97 -8.86
C GLU A 208 -10.65 -18.95 -8.99
N ALA A 209 -10.97 -19.72 -7.94
CA ALA A 209 -12.12 -20.61 -7.92
C ALA A 209 -13.46 -19.89 -7.74
N GLU A 210 -13.48 -18.77 -7.01
CA GLU A 210 -14.73 -18.13 -6.55
C GLU A 210 -14.97 -16.74 -7.16
N THR A 211 -14.02 -16.20 -7.94
CA THR A 211 -14.12 -14.88 -8.57
C THR A 211 -13.60 -14.91 -10.01
N LYS A 212 -13.66 -13.77 -10.69
CA LYS A 212 -13.06 -13.59 -12.02
C LYS A 212 -11.65 -13.00 -11.96
N ALA A 213 -11.19 -12.61 -10.77
CA ALA A 213 -9.88 -12.01 -10.57
C ALA A 213 -8.78 -13.06 -10.73
N ARG A 214 -7.66 -12.67 -11.33
CA ARG A 214 -6.41 -13.43 -11.29
C ARG A 214 -5.67 -13.05 -10.01
N CYS A 215 -5.19 -14.02 -9.25
CA CYS A 215 -4.36 -13.76 -8.07
C CYS A 215 -2.88 -13.97 -8.40
N LEU A 216 -2.07 -12.94 -8.15
CA LEU A 216 -0.62 -12.99 -8.34
C LEU A 216 0.08 -13.00 -6.99
N VAL A 217 0.74 -14.09 -6.67
CA VAL A 217 1.60 -14.20 -5.50
C VAL A 217 3.01 -13.80 -5.93
N LEU A 218 3.39 -12.56 -5.63
CA LEU A 218 4.73 -12.05 -5.93
C LEU A 218 5.70 -12.38 -4.80
N LYS A 219 6.91 -12.77 -5.16
CA LYS A 219 8.02 -12.83 -4.22
C LYS A 219 8.66 -11.44 -4.10
N PRO A 220 9.25 -11.10 -2.94
CA PRO A 220 10.02 -9.87 -2.83
C PRO A 220 11.09 -9.74 -3.93
N GLY A 221 11.11 -8.59 -4.61
CA GLY A 221 11.93 -8.31 -5.79
C GLY A 221 11.25 -8.58 -7.13
N GLU A 222 10.11 -9.28 -7.16
CA GLU A 222 9.37 -9.50 -8.41
C GLU A 222 8.51 -8.30 -8.79
N SER A 223 8.36 -8.09 -10.12
CA SER A 223 7.59 -6.98 -10.68
C SER A 223 6.38 -7.49 -11.47
N TYR A 224 5.36 -6.63 -11.56
CA TYR A 224 4.20 -6.79 -12.41
C TYR A 224 3.93 -5.51 -13.20
N SER A 225 3.61 -5.64 -14.50
CA SER A 225 3.24 -4.52 -15.38
C SER A 225 1.75 -4.56 -15.72
N LEU A 226 1.10 -3.39 -15.60
CA LEU A 226 -0.28 -3.09 -15.96
C LEU A 226 -0.38 -2.48 -17.36
#